data_6fb5c4a1b13622a5b0a6c52bee9d9c59
#
_entry.id   6fb5c4a1b13622a5b0a6c52bee9d9c59
#
_cell.length_a   1.000
_cell.length_b   1.000
_cell.length_c   1.000
_cell.angle_alpha   90.00
_cell.angle_beta   90.00
_cell.angle_gamma   90.00
#
_symmetry.space_group_name_H-M   'P 1'
#
loop_
_entity.id
_entity.type
_entity.pdbx_description
1 polymer ?
#
loop_
_entity_poly.entity_id
_entity_poly.type
_entity_poly.pdbx_seq_one_letter_code
_entity_poly.pdbx_strand_id
1 'polypeptide(L)'
;LGHNHAGGAIVVTLILVTLLVGVSGWLTRTDWFFGVKWIEEAHEILANAMLALVVLHVLGVIHACWRHRENLVLSMVTGRKRALSVSDARPAE
;
A
#
# COMPACT_ATOMS: atom_id res chain seq x y z
N LEU A 1 -4.15 8.24 -4.23
CA LEU A 1 -3.83 9.14 -4.18
C LEU A 1 -2.93 9.90 -3.32
N GLY A 2 -2.27 10.84 -3.86
CA GLY A 2 -1.31 11.67 -3.21
C GLY A 2 -1.88 12.43 -2.06
N HIS A 3 -3.16 12.39 -1.93
CA HIS A 3 -3.82 13.09 -0.88
C HIS A 3 -3.74 12.40 0.44
N ASN A 4 -3.39 11.13 0.44
CA ASN A 4 -3.32 10.36 1.67
C ASN A 4 -1.88 10.33 2.17
N HIS A 5 -1.62 11.07 3.25
CA HIS A 5 -0.30 11.12 3.85
C HIS A 5 0.15 9.75 4.37
N ALA A 6 -0.79 8.97 4.90
CA ALA A 6 -0.46 7.65 5.40
C ALA A 6 0.00 6.72 4.27
N GLY A 7 -0.68 6.80 3.11
CA GLY A 7 -0.28 6.01 1.95
C GLY A 7 1.11 6.40 1.46
N GLY A 8 1.39 7.71 1.41
CA GLY A 8 2.70 8.19 1.01
C GLY A 8 3.79 7.77 1.99
N ALA A 9 3.49 7.80 3.28
CA ALA A 9 4.43 7.38 4.31
C ALA A 9 4.76 5.89 4.17
N ILE A 10 3.77 5.06 3.88
CA ILE A 10 3.98 3.63 3.68
C ILE A 10 4.86 3.38 2.46
N VAL A 11 4.62 4.08 1.37
CA VAL A 11 5.42 3.93 0.16
C VAL A 11 6.88 4.29 0.43
N VAL A 12 7.13 5.42 1.06
CA VAL A 12 8.49 5.86 1.40
C VAL A 12 9.15 4.86 2.33
N THR A 13 8.44 4.41 3.35
CA THR A 13 8.94 3.44 4.31
C THR A 13 9.33 2.13 3.62
N LEU A 14 8.46 1.63 2.73
CA LEU A 14 8.74 0.41 1.98
C LEU A 14 9.98 0.55 1.12
N ILE A 15 10.14 1.67 0.43
CA ILE A 15 11.32 1.93 -0.39
C ILE A 15 12.58 1.92 0.48
N LEU A 16 12.56 2.64 1.58
CA LEU A 16 13.71 2.72 2.48
C LEU A 16 14.06 1.36 3.07
N VAL A 17 13.08 0.64 3.56
CA VAL A 17 13.31 -0.69 4.14
C VAL A 17 13.83 -1.65 3.08
N THR A 18 13.28 -1.59 1.86
CA THR A 18 13.75 -2.44 0.77
C THR A 18 15.23 -2.17 0.47
N LEU A 19 15.62 -0.90 0.44
CA LEU A 19 17.02 -0.54 0.23
C LEU A 19 17.90 -1.06 1.36
N LEU A 20 17.44 -0.93 2.60
CA LEU A 20 18.20 -1.41 3.76
C LEU A 20 18.34 -2.94 3.73
N VAL A 21 17.28 -3.64 3.37
CA VAL A 21 17.33 -5.09 3.24
C VAL A 21 18.32 -5.49 2.15
N GLY A 22 18.27 -4.81 1.01
CA GLY A 22 19.19 -5.09 -0.09
C GLY A 22 20.64 -4.83 0.29
N VAL A 23 20.91 -3.69 0.88
CA VAL A 23 22.26 -3.32 1.29
C VAL A 23 22.78 -4.27 2.36
N SER A 24 21.99 -4.54 3.39
CA SER A 24 22.42 -5.43 4.47
C SER A 24 22.67 -6.86 3.95
N GLY A 25 21.80 -7.35 3.05
CA GLY A 25 22.02 -8.66 2.44
C GLY A 25 23.30 -8.70 1.63
N TRP A 26 23.56 -7.65 0.85
CA TRP A 26 24.79 -7.54 0.09
C TRP A 26 26.00 -7.54 1.03
N LEU A 27 25.93 -6.77 2.12
CA LEU A 27 27.02 -6.69 3.09
C LEU A 27 27.35 -8.04 3.70
N THR A 28 26.37 -8.91 3.94
CA THR A 28 26.62 -10.23 4.49
C THR A 28 27.47 -11.09 3.57
N ARG A 29 27.53 -10.73 2.29
CA ARG A 29 28.30 -11.48 1.28
C ARG A 29 29.65 -10.85 1.00
N THR A 30 29.94 -9.68 1.55
CA THR A 30 31.24 -9.04 1.34
C THR A 30 32.29 -9.68 2.23
N ASP A 31 33.54 -9.57 1.82
CA ASP A 31 34.65 -10.11 2.61
C ASP A 31 34.77 -9.40 3.95
N TRP A 32 34.35 -8.14 4.02
CA TRP A 32 34.45 -7.36 5.25
C TRP A 32 33.51 -7.85 6.34
N PHE A 33 32.31 -8.28 5.95
CA PHE A 33 31.25 -8.64 6.89
C PHE A 33 30.84 -10.09 6.82
N PHE A 34 31.49 -10.88 6.00
CA PHE A 34 31.15 -12.29 5.89
C PHE A 34 31.35 -12.99 7.24
N GLY A 35 30.32 -13.62 7.74
CA GLY A 35 30.36 -14.31 9.02
C GLY A 35 30.21 -13.40 10.23
N VAL A 36 30.05 -12.10 10.02
CA VAL A 36 29.83 -11.14 11.12
C VAL A 36 28.38 -11.26 11.58
N LYS A 37 28.21 -11.69 12.81
CA LYS A 37 26.89 -12.04 13.30
C LYS A 37 25.93 -10.87 13.41
N TRP A 38 26.40 -9.70 13.84
CA TRP A 38 25.51 -8.56 14.03
C TRP A 38 24.91 -8.07 12.71
N ILE A 39 25.66 -8.19 11.60
CA ILE A 39 25.15 -7.75 10.30
C ILE A 39 24.12 -8.76 9.77
N GLU A 40 24.32 -10.05 10.03
CA GLU A 40 23.36 -11.08 9.70
C GLU A 40 22.05 -10.89 10.46
N GLU A 41 22.16 -10.60 11.75
CA GLU A 41 20.99 -10.33 12.58
C GLU A 41 20.26 -9.07 12.15
N ALA A 42 21.01 -8.01 11.81
CA ALA A 42 20.42 -6.78 11.32
C ALA A 42 19.64 -7.03 10.03
N HIS A 43 20.23 -7.79 9.11
CA HIS A 43 19.55 -8.15 7.86
C HIS A 43 18.28 -8.95 8.14
N GLU A 44 18.34 -9.91 9.04
CA GLU A 44 17.19 -10.73 9.40
C GLU A 44 16.05 -9.88 9.99
N ILE A 45 16.39 -8.98 10.90
CA ILE A 45 15.41 -8.08 11.51
C ILE A 45 14.78 -7.19 10.44
N LEU A 46 15.59 -6.63 9.55
CA LEU A 46 15.11 -5.79 8.48
C LEU A 46 14.22 -6.57 7.51
N ALA A 47 14.61 -7.79 7.19
CA ALA A 47 13.81 -8.64 6.30
C ALA A 47 12.45 -8.97 6.93
N ASN A 48 12.43 -9.26 8.22
CA ASN A 48 11.18 -9.54 8.92
C ASN A 48 10.31 -8.30 9.01
N ALA A 49 10.91 -7.13 9.24
CA ALA A 49 10.19 -5.86 9.24
C ALA A 49 9.60 -5.58 7.86
N MET A 50 10.36 -5.84 6.80
CA MET A 50 9.88 -5.68 5.44
C MET A 50 8.69 -6.60 5.16
N LEU A 51 8.78 -7.85 5.60
CA LEU A 51 7.68 -8.78 5.42
C LEU A 51 6.41 -8.28 6.11
N ALA A 52 6.54 -7.81 7.35
CA ALA A 52 5.41 -7.25 8.09
C ALA A 52 4.82 -6.03 7.35
N LEU A 53 5.68 -5.14 6.86
CA LEU A 53 5.24 -3.95 6.14
C LEU A 53 4.55 -4.31 4.83
N VAL A 54 5.05 -5.31 4.11
CA VAL A 54 4.43 -5.77 2.87
C VAL A 54 3.05 -6.35 3.16
N VAL A 55 2.92 -7.14 4.21
CA VAL A 55 1.63 -7.71 4.60
C VAL A 55 0.65 -6.59 4.93
N LEU A 56 1.07 -5.61 5.74
CA LEU A 56 0.23 -4.47 6.08
C LEU A 56 -0.15 -3.67 4.84
N HIS A 57 0.80 -3.47 3.94
CA HIS A 57 0.57 -2.74 2.70
C HIS A 57 -0.47 -3.46 1.84
N VAL A 58 -0.31 -4.76 1.67
CA VAL A 58 -1.24 -5.56 0.87
C VAL A 58 -2.63 -5.54 1.48
N LEU A 59 -2.72 -5.71 2.80
CA LEU A 59 -4.01 -5.65 3.49
C LEU A 59 -4.65 -4.28 3.33
N GLY A 60 -3.85 -3.22 3.44
CA GLY A 60 -4.33 -1.86 3.23
C GLY A 60 -4.83 -1.62 1.82
N VAL A 61 -4.12 -2.14 0.82
CA VAL A 61 -4.52 -2.04 -0.58
C VAL A 61 -5.83 -2.79 -0.81
N ILE A 62 -5.95 -4.00 -0.27
CA ILE A 62 -7.17 -4.78 -0.39
C ILE A 62 -8.34 -4.04 0.25
N HIS A 63 -8.13 -3.50 1.44
CA HIS A 63 -9.15 -2.74 2.15
C HIS A 63 -9.56 -1.49 1.36
N ALA A 64 -8.58 -0.76 0.85
CA ALA A 64 -8.84 0.44 0.07
C ALA A 64 -9.58 0.11 -1.23
N CYS A 65 -9.18 -0.97 -1.91
CA CYS A 65 -9.86 -1.41 -3.12
C CYS A 65 -11.29 -1.81 -2.84
N TRP A 66 -11.51 -2.49 -1.73
CA TRP A 66 -12.86 -2.90 -1.36
C TRP A 66 -13.73 -1.67 -1.07
N ARG A 67 -13.23 -0.74 -0.27
CA ARG A 67 -13.97 0.48 0.04
C ARG A 67 -14.24 1.31 -1.21
N HIS A 68 -13.25 1.41 -2.09
CA HIS A 68 -13.39 2.13 -3.34
C HIS A 68 -14.46 1.46 -4.22
N ARG A 69 -14.46 0.14 -4.25
CA ARG A 69 -15.44 -0.62 -5.00
C ARG A 69 -16.84 -0.41 -4.46
N GLU A 70 -17.00 -0.41 -3.14
CA GLU A 70 -18.29 -0.12 -2.51
C GLU A 70 -18.76 1.27 -2.87
N ASN A 71 -17.86 2.25 -2.82
CA ASN A 71 -18.18 3.63 -3.17
C ASN A 71 -18.60 3.75 -4.63
N LEU A 72 -17.96 3.03 -5.51
CA LEU A 72 -18.33 3.02 -6.92
C LEU A 72 -19.71 2.43 -7.13
N VAL A 73 -19.99 1.31 -6.50
CA VAL A 73 -21.29 0.67 -6.59
C VAL A 73 -22.37 1.59 -6.04
N LEU A 74 -22.12 2.18 -4.89
CA LEU A 74 -23.05 3.13 -4.27
C LEU A 74 -23.27 4.34 -5.18
N SER A 75 -22.21 4.88 -5.75
CA SER A 75 -22.29 6.02 -6.66
C SER A 75 -23.09 5.68 -7.90
N MET A 76 -22.92 4.49 -8.42
CA MET A 76 -23.66 4.03 -9.60
C MET A 76 -25.14 3.92 -9.29
N VAL A 77 -25.47 3.35 -8.14
CA VAL A 77 -26.87 3.20 -7.72
C VAL A 77 -27.50 4.56 -7.45
N THR A 78 -26.84 5.42 -6.67
CA THR A 78 -27.39 6.74 -6.36
C THR A 78 -27.40 7.67 -7.56
N GLY A 79 -26.37 7.61 -8.41
CA GLY A 79 -26.33 8.38 -9.63
C GLY A 79 -27.43 8.00 -10.60
N ARG A 80 -27.67 6.71 -10.72
CA ARG A 80 -28.72 6.20 -11.57
C ARG A 80 -30.10 6.62 -11.07
N LYS A 81 -30.32 6.51 -9.76
CA LYS A 81 -31.55 6.93 -9.14
C LYS A 81 -31.78 8.43 -9.32
N ARG A 82 -30.71 9.21 -9.18
CA ARG A 82 -30.77 10.65 -9.39
C ARG A 82 -31.11 10.99 -10.85
N ALA A 83 -30.52 10.28 -11.79
CA ALA A 83 -30.77 10.49 -13.21
C ALA A 83 -32.22 10.20 -13.55
N LEU A 84 -32.77 9.13 -13.02
CA LEU A 84 -34.18 8.77 -13.21
C LEU A 84 -35.11 9.83 -12.60
N SER A 85 -34.75 10.31 -11.42
CA SER A 85 -35.51 11.34 -10.73
C SER A 85 -35.51 12.65 -11.52
N VAL A 86 -34.36 13.05 -12.05
CA VAL A 86 -34.23 14.25 -12.87
C VAL A 86 -35.03 14.09 -14.18
N SER A 87 -34.96 12.92 -14.78
CA SER A 87 -35.68 12.65 -16.00
C SER A 87 -37.20 12.76 -15.78
N ASP A 88 -37.68 12.26 -14.65
CA ASP A 88 -39.09 12.38 -14.30
C ASP A 88 -39.51 13.81 -14.00
N ALA A 89 -38.58 14.60 -13.46
CA ALA A 89 -38.85 15.98 -13.09
C ALA A 89 -38.88 16.93 -14.27
N ARG A 90 -38.50 16.47 -15.46
CA ARG A 90 -38.45 17.31 -16.65
C ARG A 90 -39.33 16.76 -17.76
N PRO A 91 -40.62 16.65 -17.54
CA PRO A 91 -41.49 16.04 -18.53
C PRO A 91 -41.58 16.84 -19.83
N ALA A 92 -41.38 18.13 -19.75
CA ALA A 92 -41.58 18.99 -20.91
C ALA A 92 -40.32 19.07 -21.81
N GLU A 93 -39.25 18.48 -21.36
CA GLU A 93 -38.04 18.46 -22.12
C GLU A 93 -37.81 17.08 -22.76
#